data_5dc95e23901aebb2a3f58ca94e289b74
#
_entry.id   5dc95e23901aebb2a3f58ca94e289b74
#
_cell.length_a   1.000
_cell.length_b   1.000
_cell.length_c   1.000
_cell.angle_alpha   90.00
_cell.angle_beta   90.00
_cell.angle_gamma   90.00
#
_symmetry.space_group_name_H-M   'P 1'
#
loop_
_entity.id
_entity.type
_entity.pdbx_description
1 polymer ?
#
loop_
_entity_poly.entity_id
_entity_poly.type
_entity_poly.pdbx_seq_one_letter_code
_entity_poly.pdbx_strand_id
1 'polypeptide(L)'
;MSPLGHAGFFYVGEIYKAVHHTDPVSHPYLLETGRGFMKMLNIAWGAAIGVLAIGWISFAVCILLNKTLLPRWMALLTPFVLTLFIIPIKGLLPLPYSGWVGGAIFNIAYLTFFSALLFIFRKKLRNKS
;
A
#
# COMPACT_ATOMS: atom_id res chain seq x y z
N MET A 1 4.83 -2.20 -6.50
CA MET A 1 3.41 -2.25 -6.96
C MET A 1 3.40 -2.47 -8.45
N SER A 2 2.53 -3.34 -8.94
CA SER A 2 2.45 -3.61 -10.38
C SER A 2 1.92 -2.39 -11.12
N PRO A 3 2.56 -1.94 -12.22
CA PRO A 3 2.03 -0.88 -13.08
C PRO A 3 0.60 -1.15 -13.56
N LEU A 4 0.23 -2.42 -13.71
CA LEU A 4 -1.11 -2.87 -14.08
C LEU A 4 -2.20 -2.46 -13.07
N GLY A 5 -1.90 -2.43 -11.76
CA GLY A 5 -2.85 -1.99 -10.76
C GLY A 5 -3.18 -0.50 -10.90
N HIS A 6 -2.19 0.36 -11.10
CA HIS A 6 -2.40 1.78 -11.32
C HIS A 6 -3.11 2.08 -12.64
N ALA A 7 -2.74 1.39 -13.72
CA ALA A 7 -3.42 1.50 -15.01
C ALA A 7 -4.91 1.12 -14.90
N GLY A 8 -5.24 0.06 -14.14
CA GLY A 8 -6.62 -0.36 -13.91
C GLY A 8 -7.47 0.73 -13.25
N PHE A 9 -6.96 1.40 -12.22
CA PHE A 9 -7.67 2.53 -11.59
C PHE A 9 -7.82 3.73 -12.51
N PHE A 10 -6.83 3.99 -13.37
CA PHE A 10 -6.92 5.02 -14.39
C PHE A 10 -8.09 4.74 -15.36
N TYR A 11 -8.20 3.52 -15.89
CA TYR A 11 -9.30 3.14 -16.78
C TYR A 11 -10.68 3.29 -16.13
N VAL A 12 -10.82 2.96 -14.85
CA VAL A 12 -12.06 3.22 -14.12
C VAL A 12 -12.36 4.71 -14.07
N GLY A 13 -11.36 5.55 -13.82
CA GLY A 13 -11.50 7.01 -13.84
C GLY A 13 -11.98 7.52 -15.21
N GLU A 14 -11.43 7.00 -16.31
CA GLU A 14 -11.85 7.36 -17.66
C GLU A 14 -13.30 6.91 -17.98
N ILE A 15 -13.73 5.74 -17.50
CA ILE A 15 -15.13 5.30 -17.63
C ILE A 15 -16.07 6.30 -16.91
N TYR A 16 -15.74 6.71 -15.70
CA TYR A 16 -16.57 7.69 -14.96
C TYR A 16 -16.57 9.07 -15.62
N LYS A 17 -15.45 9.51 -16.22
CA LYS A 17 -15.44 10.73 -17.03
C LYS A 17 -16.33 10.61 -18.26
N ALA A 18 -16.29 9.47 -18.96
CA ALA A 18 -17.11 9.25 -20.15
C ALA A 18 -18.61 9.42 -19.86
N VAL A 19 -19.08 9.10 -18.65
CA VAL A 19 -20.48 9.35 -18.26
C VAL A 19 -20.86 10.83 -18.39
N HIS A 20 -19.95 11.76 -18.13
CA HIS A 20 -20.22 13.20 -18.22
C HIS A 20 -20.19 13.75 -19.66
N HIS A 21 -19.67 12.99 -20.61
CA HIS A 21 -19.47 13.42 -21.98
C HIS A 21 -20.29 12.63 -23.02
N THR A 22 -21.07 11.64 -22.56
CA THR A 22 -21.89 10.78 -23.42
C THR A 22 -23.38 11.03 -23.23
N ASP A 23 -24.19 10.54 -24.17
CA ASP A 23 -25.64 10.57 -24.10
C ASP A 23 -26.13 9.86 -22.81
N PRO A 24 -27.10 10.43 -22.07
CA PRO A 24 -27.71 9.82 -20.88
C PRO A 24 -28.17 8.38 -21.07
N VAL A 25 -28.56 7.98 -22.26
CA VAL A 25 -28.97 6.60 -22.57
C VAL A 25 -27.82 5.60 -22.31
N SER A 26 -26.57 6.02 -22.49
CA SER A 26 -25.38 5.17 -22.30
C SER A 26 -24.89 5.10 -20.84
N HIS A 27 -25.35 6.01 -19.95
CA HIS A 27 -24.86 6.12 -18.58
C HIS A 27 -25.03 4.83 -17.75
N PRO A 28 -26.17 4.11 -17.78
CA PRO A 28 -26.33 2.88 -16.99
C PRO A 28 -25.29 1.82 -17.37
N TYR A 29 -25.04 1.64 -18.65
CA TYR A 29 -24.06 0.68 -19.16
C TYR A 29 -22.61 1.03 -18.74
N LEU A 30 -22.24 2.32 -18.89
CA LEU A 30 -20.91 2.78 -18.47
C LEU A 30 -20.68 2.64 -16.97
N LEU A 31 -21.68 2.99 -16.16
CA LEU A 31 -21.61 2.85 -14.70
C LEU A 31 -21.53 1.38 -14.26
N GLU A 32 -22.26 0.48 -14.92
CA GLU A 32 -22.19 -0.94 -14.64
C GLU A 32 -20.80 -1.51 -15.00
N THR A 33 -20.29 -1.15 -16.16
CA THR A 33 -18.93 -1.50 -16.59
C THR A 33 -17.89 -1.00 -15.61
N GLY A 34 -17.97 0.26 -15.19
CA GLY A 34 -17.06 0.85 -14.19
C GLY A 34 -17.10 0.11 -12.85
N ARG A 35 -18.30 -0.24 -12.36
CA ARG A 35 -18.48 -1.05 -11.13
C ARG A 35 -17.89 -2.45 -11.27
N GLY A 36 -18.09 -3.11 -12.40
CA GLY A 36 -17.53 -4.42 -12.70
C GLY A 36 -16.00 -4.40 -12.65
N PHE A 37 -15.38 -3.42 -13.31
CA PHE A 37 -13.94 -3.20 -13.26
C PHE A 37 -13.41 -2.93 -11.85
N MET A 38 -14.07 -2.04 -11.10
CA MET A 38 -13.69 -1.76 -9.70
C MET A 38 -13.77 -3.00 -8.83
N LYS A 39 -14.79 -3.83 -8.99
CA LYS A 39 -14.91 -5.10 -8.26
C LYS A 39 -13.73 -6.03 -8.55
N MET A 40 -13.38 -6.21 -9.82
CA MET A 40 -12.22 -7.01 -10.23
C MET A 40 -10.90 -6.46 -9.65
N LEU A 41 -10.70 -5.15 -9.74
CA LEU A 41 -9.50 -4.50 -9.18
C LEU A 41 -9.41 -4.69 -7.67
N ASN A 42 -10.51 -4.53 -6.96
CA ASN A 42 -10.55 -4.71 -5.51
C ASN A 42 -10.23 -6.17 -5.10
N ILE A 43 -10.71 -7.16 -5.85
CA ILE A 43 -10.36 -8.57 -5.61
C ILE A 43 -8.86 -8.80 -5.86
N ALA A 44 -8.34 -8.34 -6.99
CA ALA A 44 -6.92 -8.49 -7.34
C ALA A 44 -6.00 -7.78 -6.32
N TRP A 45 -6.37 -6.55 -5.91
CA TRP A 45 -5.66 -5.81 -4.87
C TRP A 45 -5.72 -6.52 -3.51
N GLY A 46 -6.90 -6.98 -3.11
CA GLY A 46 -7.08 -7.72 -1.86
C GLY A 46 -6.20 -8.98 -1.82
N ALA A 47 -6.15 -9.74 -2.90
CA ALA A 47 -5.28 -10.90 -3.01
C ALA A 47 -3.80 -10.53 -2.93
N ALA A 48 -3.36 -9.49 -3.67
CA ALA A 48 -1.98 -9.03 -3.65
C ALA A 48 -1.56 -8.52 -2.26
N ILE A 49 -2.42 -7.73 -1.60
CA ILE A 49 -2.17 -7.25 -0.22
C ILE A 49 -2.12 -8.42 0.75
N GLY A 50 -2.99 -9.43 0.59
CA GLY A 50 -3.01 -10.62 1.44
C GLY A 50 -1.69 -11.40 1.37
N VAL A 51 -1.20 -11.68 0.16
CA VAL A 51 0.10 -12.36 -0.04
C VAL A 51 1.24 -11.52 0.55
N LEU A 52 1.24 -10.22 0.30
CA LEU A 52 2.24 -9.29 0.82
C LEU A 52 2.22 -9.25 2.36
N ALA A 53 1.03 -9.23 2.97
CA ALA A 53 0.85 -9.26 4.41
C ALA A 53 1.43 -10.53 5.03
N ILE A 54 1.14 -11.70 4.45
CA ILE A 54 1.70 -12.98 4.90
C ILE A 54 3.24 -12.93 4.89
N GLY A 55 3.83 -12.43 3.79
CA GLY A 55 5.29 -12.30 3.69
C GLY A 55 5.87 -11.39 4.77
N TRP A 56 5.29 -10.22 5.00
CA TRP A 56 5.77 -9.27 6.00
C TRP A 56 5.53 -9.72 7.44
N ILE A 57 4.41 -10.40 7.72
CA ILE A 57 4.14 -11.00 9.04
C ILE A 57 5.17 -12.09 9.32
N SER A 58 5.41 -12.99 8.36
CA SER A 58 6.42 -14.04 8.50
C SER A 58 7.81 -13.46 8.74
N PHE A 59 8.18 -12.38 8.03
CA PHE A 59 9.44 -11.70 8.23
C PHE A 59 9.54 -11.03 9.61
N ALA A 60 8.47 -10.37 10.08
CA ALA A 60 8.41 -9.79 11.42
C ALA A 60 8.58 -10.85 12.50
N VAL A 61 7.94 -12.01 12.35
CA VAL A 61 8.10 -13.16 13.25
C VAL A 61 9.55 -13.66 13.24
N CYS A 62 10.20 -13.76 12.08
CA CYS A 62 11.62 -14.13 12.00
C CYS A 62 12.52 -13.14 12.74
N ILE A 63 12.23 -11.83 12.69
CA ILE A 63 12.97 -10.82 13.45
C ILE A 63 12.77 -11.03 14.97
N LEU A 64 11.54 -11.22 15.41
CA LEU A 64 11.21 -11.42 16.83
C LEU A 64 11.86 -12.69 17.39
N LEU A 65 11.93 -13.75 16.60
CA LEU A 65 12.57 -15.02 16.96
C LEU A 65 14.10 -15.01 16.82
N ASN A 66 14.71 -13.84 16.55
CA ASN A 66 16.17 -13.69 16.29
C ASN A 66 16.70 -14.57 15.14
N LYS A 67 15.85 -14.90 14.17
CA LYS A 67 16.26 -15.61 12.95
C LYS A 67 16.88 -14.71 11.89
N THR A 68 17.07 -13.42 12.19
CA THR A 68 17.65 -12.40 11.31
C THR A 68 18.75 -11.64 12.04
N LEU A 69 19.58 -10.90 11.28
CA LEU A 69 20.59 -10.00 11.84
C LEU A 69 20.03 -8.66 12.34
N LEU A 70 18.71 -8.50 12.28
CA LEU A 70 18.02 -7.26 12.66
C LEU A 70 17.64 -7.29 14.15
N PRO A 71 17.72 -6.16 14.84
CA PRO A 71 17.25 -6.06 16.22
C PRO A 71 15.72 -6.22 16.29
N ARG A 72 15.21 -6.78 17.40
CA ARG A 72 13.79 -7.10 17.56
C ARG A 72 12.84 -5.94 17.32
N TRP A 73 13.21 -4.71 17.70
CA TRP A 73 12.38 -3.53 17.49
C TRP A 73 12.09 -3.24 15.99
N MET A 74 12.92 -3.74 15.08
CA MET A 74 12.67 -3.63 13.63
C MET A 74 11.41 -4.36 13.18
N ALA A 75 10.91 -5.32 13.96
CA ALA A 75 9.63 -5.98 13.67
C ALA A 75 8.47 -4.98 13.65
N LEU A 76 8.50 -3.97 14.55
CA LEU A 76 7.49 -2.90 14.60
C LEU A 76 7.55 -1.95 13.39
N LEU A 77 8.70 -1.84 12.75
CA LEU A 77 8.89 -1.02 11.56
C LEU A 77 8.63 -1.78 10.26
N THR A 78 8.28 -3.07 10.30
CA THR A 78 7.95 -3.78 9.06
C THR A 78 6.77 -3.09 8.36
N PRO A 79 6.78 -2.99 7.03
CA PRO A 79 5.79 -2.22 6.29
C PRO A 79 4.34 -2.58 6.60
N PHE A 80 4.05 -3.85 6.88
CA PHE A 80 2.71 -4.28 7.26
C PHE A 80 2.29 -3.70 8.62
N VAL A 81 3.15 -3.79 9.64
CA VAL A 81 2.87 -3.27 10.98
C VAL A 81 2.73 -1.75 10.94
N LEU A 82 3.65 -1.05 10.24
CA LEU A 82 3.55 0.41 10.05
C LEU A 82 2.24 0.81 9.38
N THR A 83 1.79 0.07 8.37
CA THR A 83 0.52 0.33 7.69
C THR A 83 -0.65 0.28 8.68
N LEU A 84 -0.67 -0.68 9.62
CA LEU A 84 -1.70 -0.77 10.65
C LEU A 84 -1.72 0.46 11.58
N PHE A 85 -0.58 1.08 11.84
CA PHE A 85 -0.51 2.33 12.62
C PHE A 85 -0.90 3.56 11.79
N ILE A 86 -0.59 3.60 10.50
CA ILE A 86 -0.90 4.75 9.64
C ILE A 86 -2.40 4.83 9.30
N ILE A 87 -3.10 3.68 9.19
CA ILE A 87 -4.53 3.65 8.85
C ILE A 87 -5.39 4.48 9.83
N PRO A 88 -5.28 4.34 11.17
CA PRO A 88 -6.03 5.18 12.09
C PRO A 88 -5.69 6.67 11.96
N ILE A 89 -4.40 6.99 11.79
CA ILE A 89 -3.94 8.38 11.62
C ILE A 89 -4.57 9.02 10.38
N LYS A 90 -4.63 8.27 9.26
CA LYS A 90 -5.34 8.72 8.06
C LYS A 90 -6.79 9.10 8.35
N GLY A 91 -7.50 8.32 9.19
CA GLY A 91 -8.88 8.57 9.57
C GLY A 91 -9.09 9.86 10.37
N LEU A 92 -8.05 10.36 11.03
CA LEU A 92 -8.10 11.61 11.80
C LEU A 92 -7.78 12.85 10.97
N LEU A 93 -7.28 12.69 9.74
CA LEU A 93 -6.89 13.79 8.88
C LEU A 93 -8.08 14.30 8.03
N PRO A 94 -8.26 15.63 7.92
CA PRO A 94 -9.25 16.20 7.00
C PRO A 94 -8.84 15.98 5.53
N LEU A 95 -9.81 16.08 4.61
CA LEU A 95 -9.53 16.16 3.18
C LEU A 95 -8.81 17.49 2.86
N PRO A 96 -7.85 17.49 1.93
CA PRO A 96 -7.39 16.39 1.06
C PRO A 96 -6.29 15.50 1.67
N TYR A 97 -5.79 15.82 2.87
CA TYR A 97 -4.62 15.15 3.48
C TYR A 97 -4.84 13.66 3.70
N SER A 98 -6.04 13.26 4.13
CA SER A 98 -6.40 11.85 4.30
C SER A 98 -6.27 11.06 2.98
N GLY A 99 -6.61 11.68 1.84
CA GLY A 99 -6.44 11.08 0.52
C GLY A 99 -4.96 10.90 0.15
N TRP A 100 -4.13 11.91 0.41
CA TRP A 100 -2.69 11.85 0.13
C TRP A 100 -1.98 10.79 0.97
N VAL A 101 -2.25 10.78 2.28
CA VAL A 101 -1.68 9.76 3.18
C VAL A 101 -2.18 8.37 2.78
N GLY A 102 -3.47 8.22 2.44
CA GLY A 102 -4.03 6.95 1.99
C GLY A 102 -3.39 6.42 0.70
N GLY A 103 -3.13 7.30 -0.28
CA GLY A 103 -2.43 6.93 -1.51
C GLY A 103 -0.95 6.60 -1.31
N ALA A 104 -0.30 7.21 -0.31
CA ALA A 104 1.12 7.05 -0.03
C ALA A 104 1.44 6.04 1.08
N ILE A 105 0.42 5.43 1.70
CA ILE A 105 0.57 4.63 2.93
C ILE A 105 1.67 3.56 2.85
N PHE A 106 1.71 2.79 1.77
CA PHE A 106 2.74 1.78 1.56
C PHE A 106 4.11 2.40 1.32
N ASN A 107 4.18 3.49 0.54
CA ASN A 107 5.45 4.18 0.27
C ASN A 107 6.05 4.75 1.54
N ILE A 108 5.24 5.34 2.43
CA ILE A 108 5.66 5.84 3.74
C ILE A 108 6.20 4.68 4.59
N ALA A 109 5.47 3.57 4.67
CA ALA A 109 5.86 2.40 5.43
C ALA A 109 7.18 1.79 4.91
N TYR A 110 7.33 1.62 3.60
CA TYR A 110 8.55 1.12 2.99
C TYR A 110 9.73 2.08 3.18
N LEU A 111 9.53 3.38 2.96
CA LEU A 111 10.57 4.39 3.15
C LEU A 111 11.10 4.36 4.59
N THR A 112 10.20 4.32 5.58
CA THR A 112 10.56 4.25 7.00
C THR A 112 11.36 2.99 7.30
N PHE A 113 10.90 1.83 6.86
CA PHE A 113 11.59 0.55 7.08
C PHE A 113 12.99 0.54 6.46
N PHE A 114 13.12 0.90 5.18
CA PHE A 114 14.42 0.87 4.50
C PHE A 114 15.38 1.94 5.02
N SER A 115 14.89 3.10 5.45
CA SER A 115 15.73 4.12 6.10
C SER A 115 16.31 3.61 7.42
N ALA A 116 15.50 2.96 8.26
CA ALA A 116 15.97 2.33 9.49
C ALA A 116 16.98 1.20 9.21
N LEU A 117 16.73 0.40 8.18
CA LEU A 117 17.63 -0.67 7.74
C LEU A 117 19.00 -0.11 7.34
N LEU A 118 19.03 0.92 6.50
CA LEU A 118 20.26 1.60 6.09
C LEU A 118 21.03 2.16 7.29
N PHE A 119 20.34 2.76 8.25
CA PHE A 119 20.95 3.27 9.46
C PHE A 119 21.68 2.16 10.26
N ILE A 120 21.01 1.01 10.43
CA ILE A 120 21.57 -0.14 11.15
C ILE A 120 22.82 -0.67 10.43
N PHE A 121 22.75 -0.83 9.10
CA PHE A 121 23.89 -1.33 8.34
C PHE A 121 25.07 -0.37 8.36
N ARG A 122 24.85 0.93 8.18
CA ARG A 122 25.90 1.96 8.30
C ARG A 122 26.59 1.92 9.68
N LYS A 123 25.82 1.79 10.76
CA LYS A 123 26.37 1.68 12.10
C LYS A 123 27.22 0.42 12.28
N LYS A 124 26.75 -0.73 11.76
CA LYS A 124 27.52 -1.99 11.84
C LYS A 124 28.82 -1.95 11.03
N LEU A 125 28.84 -1.33 9.86
CA LEU A 125 30.04 -1.18 9.03
C LEU A 125 31.07 -0.29 9.72
N ARG A 126 30.64 0.86 10.27
CA ARG A 126 31.53 1.79 10.98
C ARG A 126 32.18 1.18 12.23
N ASN A 127 31.50 0.27 12.91
CA ASN A 127 32.05 -0.37 14.11
C ASN A 127 33.03 -1.54 13.79
N LYS A 128 33.24 -1.88 12.50
CA LYS A 128 34.16 -2.90 12.07
C LYS A 128 35.44 -2.33 11.44
N SER A 129 35.46 -1.04 11.15
CA SER A 129 36.65 -0.27 10.71
C SER A 129 37.36 0.32 11.92
#